data_f4b8c7c401661d15a5a5192a49c6e17c
#
_entry.id   f4b8c7c401661d15a5a5192a49c6e17c
#
_cell.length_a   1.000
_cell.length_b   1.000
_cell.length_c   1.000
_cell.angle_alpha   90.00
_cell.angle_beta   90.00
_cell.angle_gamma   90.00
#
_symmetry.space_group_name_H-M   'P 1'
#
loop_
_entity.id
_entity.type
_entity.pdbx_description
1 polymer ?
#
loop_
_entity_poly.entity_id
_entity_poly.type
_entity_poly.pdbx_seq_one_letter_code
_entity_poly.pdbx_strand_id
1 'polypeptide(L)' 'MRTLRDVKVGETVKVKKLNGEGAVKRRIMDMGITKGVEIYVRKVAPLGDPVEVTVRGYELSLRKADAEMVVIE' A
#
# COMPACT_ATOMS: atom_id res chain seq x y z
N MET A 1 3.22 14.35 4.23
CA MET A 1 3.76 13.00 4.14
C MET A 1 2.92 12.20 3.17
N ARG A 2 3.55 11.58 2.22
CA ARG A 2 2.85 10.82 1.18
C ARG A 2 2.58 9.40 1.63
N THR A 3 1.37 8.91 1.38
CA THR A 3 1.01 7.52 1.67
C THR A 3 0.59 6.83 0.39
N LEU A 4 0.41 5.52 0.46
CA LEU A 4 0.00 4.74 -0.70
C LEU A 4 -1.34 5.21 -1.25
N ARG A 5 -2.19 5.78 -0.41
CA ARG A 5 -3.47 6.34 -0.82
C ARG A 5 -3.31 7.49 -1.81
N ASP A 6 -2.19 8.21 -1.74
CA ASP A 6 -1.95 9.39 -2.59
C ASP A 6 -1.35 9.01 -3.94
N VAL A 7 -1.00 7.74 -4.14
CA VAL A 7 -0.34 7.28 -5.35
C VAL A 7 -1.35 7.06 -6.46
N LYS A 8 -1.00 7.48 -7.66
CA LYS A 8 -1.85 7.32 -8.83
C LYS A 8 -1.63 5.98 -9.51
N VAL A 9 -2.66 5.52 -10.21
CA VAL A 9 -2.57 4.31 -11.03
C VAL A 9 -1.39 4.44 -12.00
N GLY A 10 -0.60 3.38 -12.08
CA GLY A 10 0.56 3.32 -12.95
C GLY A 10 1.87 3.72 -12.30
N GLU A 11 1.83 4.26 -11.08
CA GLU A 11 3.05 4.60 -10.35
C GLU A 11 3.63 3.40 -9.62
N THR A 12 4.96 3.35 -9.56
CA THR A 12 5.69 2.41 -8.71
C THR A 12 6.35 3.22 -7.61
N VAL A 13 6.12 2.85 -6.37
CA VAL A 13 6.65 3.57 -5.21
C VAL A 13 7.32 2.61 -4.26
N LYS A 14 8.15 3.16 -3.37
CA LYS A 14 8.87 2.36 -2.39
C LYS A 14 8.36 2.71 -0.99
N VAL A 15 8.18 1.70 -0.17
CA VAL A 15 7.70 1.88 1.20
C VAL A 15 8.80 2.48 2.07
N LYS A 16 8.49 3.61 2.69
CA LYS A 16 9.39 4.25 3.63
C LYS A 16 9.21 3.66 5.03
N LYS A 17 7.97 3.54 5.46
CA LYS A 17 7.64 2.95 6.75
C LYS A 17 6.15 2.64 6.82
N LEU A 18 5.76 1.88 7.80
CA LEU A 18 4.35 1.61 8.09
C LEU A 18 3.95 2.37 9.34
N ASN A 19 2.88 3.15 9.22
CA ASN A 19 2.23 3.74 10.38
C ASN A 19 1.21 2.72 10.87
N GLY A 20 0.59 2.99 12.00
CA GLY A 20 -0.34 2.06 12.59
C GLY A 20 0.35 1.18 13.60
N GLU A 21 -0.44 0.47 14.36
CA GLU A 21 0.05 -0.30 15.49
C GLU A 21 -0.68 -1.64 15.58
N GLY A 22 -0.03 -2.58 16.27
CA GLY A 22 -0.66 -3.85 16.61
C GLY A 22 -1.08 -4.67 15.40
N ALA A 23 -2.34 -5.11 15.43
CA ALA A 23 -2.86 -6.05 14.44
C ALA A 23 -2.90 -5.48 13.02
N VAL A 24 -3.16 -4.18 12.89
CA VAL A 24 -3.25 -3.54 11.57
C VAL A 24 -1.88 -3.57 10.89
N LYS A 25 -0.85 -3.16 11.60
CA LYS A 25 0.51 -3.15 11.06
C LYS A 25 0.96 -4.56 10.72
N ARG A 26 0.67 -5.51 11.61
CA ARG A 26 1.03 -6.91 11.37
C ARG A 26 0.34 -7.46 10.13
N ARG A 27 -0.95 -7.16 9.95
CA ARG A 27 -1.69 -7.62 8.79
C ARG A 27 -1.08 -7.09 7.49
N ILE A 28 -0.70 -5.83 7.48
CA ILE A 28 -0.08 -5.22 6.30
C ILE A 28 1.28 -5.88 6.01
N MET A 29 2.07 -6.12 7.06
CA MET A 29 3.36 -6.79 6.91
C MET A 29 3.19 -8.23 6.40
N ASP A 30 2.17 -8.92 6.88
CA ASP A 30 1.90 -10.30 6.47
C ASP A 30 1.53 -10.40 4.99
N MET A 31 1.04 -9.31 4.41
CA MET A 31 0.75 -9.25 2.97
C MET A 31 2.03 -9.02 2.14
N GLY A 32 3.18 -8.87 2.79
CA GLY A 32 4.44 -8.62 2.10
C GLY A 32 4.79 -7.15 1.95
N ILE A 33 4.01 -6.27 2.54
CA ILE A 33 4.28 -4.83 2.48
C ILE A 33 5.16 -4.45 3.67
N THR A 34 6.45 -4.37 3.41
CA THR A 34 7.44 -4.08 4.43
C THR A 34 8.32 -2.92 3.96
N LYS A 35 9.08 -2.35 4.89
CA LYS A 35 9.98 -1.23 4.59
C LYS A 35 10.90 -1.59 3.43
N GLY A 36 10.99 -0.69 2.46
CA GLY A 36 11.90 -0.85 1.32
C GLY A 36 11.32 -1.61 0.14
N VAL A 37 10.14 -2.21 0.28
CA VAL A 37 9.53 -2.96 -0.81
C VAL A 37 8.93 -2.00 -1.84
N GLU A 38 8.97 -2.39 -3.11
CA GLU A 38 8.33 -1.61 -4.18
C GLU A 38 6.89 -2.06 -4.36
N ILE A 39 6.02 -1.08 -4.59
CA ILE A 39 4.60 -1.33 -4.81
C ILE A 39 4.20 -0.63 -6.11
N TYR A 40 3.59 -1.39 -7.00
CA TYR A 40 3.02 -0.86 -8.23
C TYR A 40 1.49 -0.74 -8.05
N VAL A 41 0.95 0.46 -8.25
CA VAL A 41 -0.49 0.68 -8.14
C VAL A 41 -1.14 0.34 -9.47
N ARG A 42 -1.87 -0.77 -9.51
CA ARG A 42 -2.51 -1.29 -10.70
C ARG A 42 -3.84 -0.62 -11.01
N LYS A 43 -4.63 -0.43 -9.98
CA LYS A 43 -6.00 0.03 -10.14
C LYS A 43 -6.52 0.61 -8.85
N VAL A 44 -7.36 1.62 -8.95
CA VAL A 44 -8.03 2.22 -7.80
C VAL A 44 -9.51 2.30 -8.14
N ALA A 45 -10.35 1.78 -7.25
CA ALA A 45 -11.80 1.83 -7.42
C ALA A 45 -12.28 3.28 -7.43
N PRO A 46 -13.45 3.56 -8.02
CA PRO A 46 -13.93 4.95 -8.22
C PRO A 46 -13.92 5.85 -6.98
N LEU A 47 -14.16 5.29 -5.80
CA LEU A 47 -14.16 6.07 -4.56
C LEU A 47 -12.85 5.95 -3.79
N GLY A 48 -11.81 5.42 -4.44
CA GLY A 48 -10.50 5.25 -3.81
C GLY A 48 -10.39 4.00 -2.94
N ASP A 49 -11.36 3.12 -2.98
CA ASP A 49 -11.40 1.93 -2.14
C ASP A 49 -12.11 0.80 -2.86
N PRO A 50 -11.47 -0.34 -3.09
CA PRO A 50 -10.10 -0.68 -2.68
C PRO A 50 -9.03 -0.16 -3.65
N VAL A 51 -7.77 -0.25 -3.21
CA VAL A 51 -6.61 0.03 -4.02
C VAL A 51 -5.97 -1.31 -4.38
N GLU A 52 -5.81 -1.58 -5.67
CA GLU A 52 -5.20 -2.83 -6.12
C GLU A 52 -3.76 -2.59 -6.52
N VAL A 53 -2.87 -3.37 -5.93
CA VAL A 53 -1.43 -3.20 -6.10
C VAL A 53 -0.74 -4.51 -6.44
N THR A 54 0.47 -4.41 -6.96
CA THR A 54 1.36 -5.55 -7.17
C THR A 54 2.55 -5.39 -6.26
N VAL A 55 2.83 -6.40 -5.44
CA VAL A 55 3.95 -6.42 -4.51
C VAL A 55 4.65 -7.76 -4.64
N ARG A 56 5.95 -7.74 -4.93
CA ARG A 56 6.76 -8.95 -5.04
C ARG A 56 6.17 -9.98 -6.00
N GLY A 57 5.55 -9.50 -7.08
CA GLY A 57 4.93 -10.38 -8.07
C GLY A 57 3.53 -10.87 -7.73
N TYR A 58 2.99 -10.46 -6.60
CA TYR A 58 1.64 -10.83 -6.18
C TYR A 58 0.69 -9.64 -6.30
N GLU A 59 -0.55 -9.93 -6.67
CA GLU A 59 -1.58 -8.92 -6.73
C GLU A 59 -2.34 -8.91 -5.41
N LEU A 60 -2.47 -7.73 -4.84
CA LEU A 60 -3.14 -7.54 -3.56
C LEU A 60 -4.18 -6.44 -3.68
N SER A 61 -5.22 -6.56 -2.87
CA SER A 61 -6.26 -5.54 -2.77
C SER A 61 -6.22 -4.98 -1.35
N LEU A 62 -6.04 -3.67 -1.23
CA LEU A 62 -5.95 -3.00 0.06
C LEU A 62 -7.12 -2.08 0.26
N ARG A 63 -7.62 -2.02 1.48
CA ARG A 63 -8.62 -1.03 1.83
C ARG A 63 -7.94 0.34 1.87
N LYS A 64 -8.72 1.38 1.61
CA LYS A 64 -8.23 2.75 1.69
C LYS A 64 -7.56 3.02 3.03
N ALA A 65 -8.17 2.54 4.13
CA ALA A 65 -7.62 2.72 5.47
C ALA A 65 -6.25 2.06 5.62
N ASP A 66 -6.04 0.90 5.00
CA ASP A 66 -4.74 0.23 5.03
C ASP A 66 -3.71 1.00 4.21
N ALA A 67 -4.13 1.51 3.05
CA ALA A 67 -3.23 2.28 2.20
C ALA A 67 -2.74 3.55 2.89
N GLU A 68 -3.58 4.16 3.71
CA GLU A 68 -3.20 5.35 4.47
C GLU A 68 -2.11 5.08 5.51
N MET A 69 -1.93 3.83 5.90
CA MET A 69 -0.91 3.43 6.86
C MET A 69 0.45 3.17 6.23
N VAL A 70 0.51 3.08 4.90
CA VAL A 70 1.75 2.80 4.17
C VAL A 70 2.36 4.13 3.71
N VAL A 71 3.41 4.57 4.41
CA VAL A 71 4.12 5.80 4.06
C VAL A 71 5.14 5.47 3.00
N ILE A 72 5.17 6.24 1.93
CA ILE A 72 6.07 6.00 0.80
C ILE A 72 7.11 7.10 0.67
N GLU A 73 8.18 6.75 -0.01
CA GLU A 73 9.27 7.69 -0.29
C GLU A 73 8.87 8.68 -1.37
#